data_7bfd4bceb1f4e97c3eaf75d718f6156e
#
_entry.id   7bfd4bceb1f4e97c3eaf75d718f6156e
#
_cell.length_a   1.000
_cell.length_b   1.000
_cell.length_c   1.000
_cell.angle_alpha   90.00
_cell.angle_beta   90.00
_cell.angle_gamma   90.00
#
_symmetry.space_group_name_H-M   'P 1'
#
loop_
_entity.id
_entity.type
_entity.pdbx_description
1 polymer ?
#
loop_
_entity_poly.entity_id
_entity_poly.type
_entity_poly.pdbx_seq_one_letter_code
_entity_poly.pdbx_strand_id
1 'polypeptide(L)'
;FRNIGALDIDNLKGVVFFTGENGSGKTNILESISIASQLKSFRNADDRDMIQWDEKDFFISVTDENRNTYEVGFSSDEEKVRKKTKMNGNQIAKASEYYSRLLTVFYGPEDNRLVTGTHEERRKYIDSVIAKTSSEYIRLLNDFRKILTSRNALLKEIRENRKKDSELDIWDSLFSDRASKIMEKRRAAMEFFSVHFRSSYERISEMNEIPDIRYLPNMQECDSRAIAGKIERGRKKDIAFGSSLQGPHRDRYCFM
;
A
#
# COMPACT_ATOMS: atom_id res chain seq x y z
N PHE A 1 -22.27 -9.31 -0.05
CA PHE A 1 -21.28 -8.23 -0.10
C PHE A 1 -21.98 -6.89 -0.33
N ARG A 2 -21.86 -5.95 0.57
CA ARG A 2 -22.56 -4.66 0.48
C ARG A 2 -24.07 -4.87 0.32
N ASN A 3 -24.67 -4.25 -0.73
CA ASN A 3 -26.07 -4.44 -1.08
C ASN A 3 -26.32 -5.59 -2.10
N ILE A 4 -25.28 -6.36 -2.45
CA ILE A 4 -25.35 -7.43 -3.43
C ILE A 4 -25.48 -8.77 -2.69
N GLY A 5 -26.62 -9.42 -2.78
CA GLY A 5 -26.85 -10.75 -2.19
C GLY A 5 -26.10 -11.84 -2.94
N ALA A 6 -26.37 -11.98 -4.24
CA ALA A 6 -25.65 -12.86 -5.15
C ALA A 6 -25.58 -12.22 -6.54
N LEU A 7 -24.44 -12.38 -7.19
CA LEU A 7 -24.20 -11.90 -8.55
C LEU A 7 -23.18 -12.79 -9.22
N ASP A 8 -23.50 -13.21 -10.43
CA ASP A 8 -22.59 -13.90 -11.33
C ASP A 8 -22.52 -13.15 -12.66
N ILE A 9 -21.32 -12.87 -13.12
CA ILE A 9 -21.09 -12.11 -14.37
C ILE A 9 -20.06 -12.84 -15.20
N ASP A 10 -20.49 -13.35 -16.33
CA ASP A 10 -19.64 -14.01 -17.30
C ASP A 10 -19.22 -13.06 -18.43
N ASN A 11 -18.16 -13.45 -19.14
CA ASN A 11 -17.71 -12.81 -20.39
C ASN A 11 -17.33 -11.33 -20.27
N LEU A 12 -16.72 -10.92 -19.16
CA LEU A 12 -16.11 -9.59 -19.04
C LEU A 12 -14.90 -9.47 -19.97
N LYS A 13 -15.09 -8.95 -21.19
CA LYS A 13 -14.00 -8.79 -22.17
C LYS A 13 -14.02 -7.37 -22.75
N GLY A 14 -12.83 -6.85 -23.06
CA GLY A 14 -12.66 -5.51 -23.62
C GLY A 14 -13.16 -4.42 -22.67
N VAL A 15 -14.00 -3.51 -23.17
CA VAL A 15 -14.58 -2.42 -22.38
C VAL A 15 -15.98 -2.82 -21.93
N VAL A 16 -16.21 -2.77 -20.63
CA VAL A 16 -17.48 -3.11 -19.99
C VAL A 16 -18.05 -1.89 -19.25
N PHE A 17 -19.31 -1.58 -19.49
CA PHE A 17 -20.03 -0.50 -18.82
C PHE A 17 -21.10 -1.05 -17.89
N PHE A 18 -21.04 -0.70 -16.61
CA PHE A 18 -22.10 -0.95 -15.65
C PHE A 18 -23.01 0.28 -15.58
N THR A 19 -24.27 0.14 -16.01
CA THR A 19 -25.28 1.20 -16.04
C THR A 19 -26.43 0.87 -15.10
N GLY A 20 -27.16 1.88 -14.66
CA GLY A 20 -28.32 1.73 -13.77
C GLY A 20 -28.48 2.92 -12.81
N GLU A 21 -29.50 2.89 -11.99
CA GLU A 21 -29.80 3.95 -11.01
C GLU A 21 -28.74 4.10 -9.93
N ASN A 22 -28.72 5.25 -9.24
CA ASN A 22 -27.86 5.46 -8.09
C ASN A 22 -28.24 4.49 -6.97
N GLY A 23 -27.24 3.90 -6.32
CA GLY A 23 -27.47 2.90 -5.28
C GLY A 23 -27.65 1.45 -5.79
N SER A 24 -27.76 1.20 -7.11
CA SER A 24 -27.96 -0.15 -7.66
C SER A 24 -26.79 -1.13 -7.48
N GLY A 25 -25.65 -0.68 -6.95
CA GLY A 25 -24.49 -1.56 -6.67
C GLY A 25 -23.37 -1.51 -7.72
N LYS A 26 -23.44 -0.66 -8.75
CA LYS A 26 -22.40 -0.56 -9.81
C LYS A 26 -20.97 -0.40 -9.24
N THR A 27 -20.81 0.53 -8.32
CA THR A 27 -19.52 0.76 -7.65
C THR A 27 -19.12 -0.43 -6.77
N ASN A 28 -20.11 -1.15 -6.21
CA ASN A 28 -19.83 -2.33 -5.38
C ASN A 28 -19.30 -3.50 -6.23
N ILE A 29 -19.74 -3.62 -7.49
CA ILE A 29 -19.15 -4.58 -8.44
C ILE A 29 -17.67 -4.26 -8.68
N LEU A 30 -17.33 -3.01 -8.97
CA LEU A 30 -15.93 -2.59 -9.14
C LEU A 30 -15.13 -2.76 -7.84
N GLU A 31 -15.73 -2.48 -6.70
CA GLU A 31 -15.11 -2.67 -5.38
C GLU A 31 -14.81 -4.15 -5.11
N SER A 32 -15.68 -5.07 -5.52
CA SER A 32 -15.43 -6.51 -5.37
C SER A 32 -14.18 -6.97 -6.13
N ILE A 33 -13.96 -6.46 -7.35
CA ILE A 33 -12.73 -6.73 -8.11
C ILE A 33 -11.49 -6.19 -7.38
N SER A 34 -11.59 -4.99 -6.78
CA SER A 34 -10.53 -4.43 -5.94
C SER A 34 -10.19 -5.34 -4.76
N ILE A 35 -11.21 -5.84 -4.08
CA ILE A 35 -11.04 -6.71 -2.93
C ILE A 35 -10.41 -8.04 -3.34
N ALA A 36 -10.85 -8.63 -4.46
CA ALA A 36 -10.25 -9.83 -5.02
C ALA A 36 -8.77 -9.64 -5.39
N SER A 37 -8.34 -8.43 -5.76
CA SER A 37 -6.97 -8.11 -6.12
C SER A 37 -6.11 -7.69 -4.92
N GLN A 38 -6.63 -6.79 -4.07
CA GLN A 38 -5.84 -6.06 -3.07
C GLN A 38 -6.21 -6.38 -1.63
N LEU A 39 -7.19 -7.24 -1.40
CA LEU A 39 -7.75 -7.58 -0.09
C LEU A 39 -8.24 -6.35 0.69
N LYS A 40 -8.53 -5.28 -0.02
CA LYS A 40 -8.98 -3.98 0.51
C LYS A 40 -9.94 -3.30 -0.45
N SER A 41 -10.85 -2.54 0.11
CA SER A 41 -11.67 -1.59 -0.63
C SER A 41 -10.81 -0.42 -1.15
N PHE A 42 -10.96 -0.04 -2.41
CA PHE A 42 -10.37 1.20 -2.94
C PHE A 42 -11.02 2.45 -2.32
N ARG A 43 -12.20 2.30 -1.71
CA ARG A 43 -12.92 3.36 -0.99
C ARG A 43 -12.46 3.52 0.45
N ASN A 44 -11.42 2.80 0.88
CA ASN A 44 -10.92 2.76 2.26
C ASN A 44 -11.99 2.42 3.32
N ALA A 45 -13.00 1.62 2.94
CA ALA A 45 -14.00 1.12 3.86
C ALA A 45 -13.38 0.09 4.81
N ASP A 46 -13.88 0.05 6.03
CA ASP A 46 -13.52 -1.00 6.96
C ASP A 46 -14.05 -2.36 6.51
N ASP A 47 -13.32 -3.41 6.83
CA ASP A 47 -13.66 -4.78 6.40
C ASP A 47 -15.08 -5.19 6.86
N ARG A 48 -15.53 -4.73 8.01
CA ARG A 48 -16.87 -5.00 8.55
C ARG A 48 -17.97 -4.33 7.74
N ASP A 49 -17.73 -3.10 7.26
CA ASP A 49 -18.69 -2.34 6.47
C ASP A 49 -18.93 -2.94 5.07
N MET A 50 -18.10 -3.88 4.66
CA MET A 50 -18.25 -4.61 3.40
C MET A 50 -19.15 -5.84 3.50
N ILE A 51 -19.38 -6.34 4.71
CA ILE A 51 -20.32 -7.42 4.96
C ILE A 51 -21.75 -6.86 4.93
N GLN A 52 -22.65 -7.54 4.24
CA GLN A 52 -24.06 -7.14 4.16
C GLN A 52 -24.69 -7.18 5.55
N TRP A 53 -25.65 -6.30 5.81
CA TRP A 53 -26.37 -6.26 7.07
C TRP A 53 -27.09 -7.60 7.30
N ASP A 54 -27.08 -8.06 8.54
CA ASP A 54 -27.62 -9.35 8.99
C ASP A 54 -26.84 -10.60 8.49
N GLU A 55 -25.77 -10.40 7.68
CA GLU A 55 -24.88 -11.48 7.25
C GLU A 55 -23.60 -11.51 8.10
N LYS A 56 -22.97 -12.69 8.13
CA LYS A 56 -21.71 -12.91 8.87
C LYS A 56 -20.49 -12.96 7.96
N ASP A 57 -20.69 -13.16 6.68
CA ASP A 57 -19.61 -13.34 5.73
C ASP A 57 -19.99 -12.90 4.31
N PHE A 58 -19.01 -12.84 3.45
CA PHE A 58 -19.18 -12.78 2.00
C PHE A 58 -18.01 -13.45 1.29
N PHE A 59 -18.25 -13.81 0.05
CA PHE A 59 -17.29 -14.46 -0.82
C PHE A 59 -17.24 -13.76 -2.17
N ILE A 60 -16.03 -13.60 -2.69
CA ILE A 60 -15.78 -13.04 -4.02
C ILE A 60 -14.87 -14.02 -4.75
N SER A 61 -15.22 -14.33 -6.00
CA SER A 61 -14.40 -15.10 -6.93
C SER A 61 -14.23 -14.32 -8.22
N VAL A 62 -13.00 -14.26 -8.72
CA VAL A 62 -12.67 -13.65 -10.00
C VAL A 62 -11.80 -14.63 -10.79
N THR A 63 -12.15 -14.87 -12.05
CA THR A 63 -11.36 -15.69 -12.96
C THR A 63 -10.76 -14.80 -14.04
N ASP A 64 -9.43 -14.88 -14.22
CA ASP A 64 -8.72 -14.15 -15.26
C ASP A 64 -8.80 -14.85 -16.64
N GLU A 65 -8.29 -14.20 -17.68
CA GLU A 65 -8.25 -14.75 -19.05
C GLU A 65 -7.40 -16.02 -19.18
N ASN A 66 -6.46 -16.24 -18.26
CA ASN A 66 -5.62 -17.43 -18.18
C ASN A 66 -6.27 -18.56 -17.37
N ARG A 67 -7.55 -18.40 -17.00
CA ARG A 67 -8.33 -19.31 -16.17
C ARG A 67 -7.81 -19.49 -14.74
N ASN A 68 -7.02 -18.56 -14.24
CA ASN A 68 -6.68 -18.57 -12.82
C ASN A 68 -7.87 -17.99 -12.03
N THR A 69 -8.23 -18.69 -10.97
CA THR A 69 -9.33 -18.28 -10.07
C THR A 69 -8.76 -17.71 -8.80
N TYR A 70 -9.19 -16.51 -8.45
CA TYR A 70 -8.81 -15.76 -7.26
C TYR A 70 -10.02 -15.66 -6.34
N GLU A 71 -9.94 -16.22 -5.16
CA GLU A 71 -11.05 -16.34 -4.24
C GLU A 71 -10.71 -15.64 -2.91
N VAL A 72 -11.64 -14.84 -2.43
CA VAL A 72 -11.51 -14.11 -1.17
C VAL A 72 -12.79 -14.26 -0.37
N GLY A 73 -12.68 -14.79 0.83
CA GLY A 73 -13.77 -14.86 1.80
C GLY A 73 -13.47 -13.95 2.99
N PHE A 74 -14.47 -13.20 3.41
CA PHE A 74 -14.47 -12.43 4.64
C PHE A 74 -15.52 -13.00 5.58
N SER A 75 -15.15 -13.27 6.83
CA SER A 75 -16.08 -13.69 7.87
C SER A 75 -15.86 -12.86 9.13
N SER A 76 -16.95 -12.36 9.70
CA SER A 76 -16.94 -11.62 10.96
C SER A 76 -17.43 -12.53 12.10
N ASP A 77 -16.63 -12.63 13.15
CA ASP A 77 -17.13 -12.95 14.46
C ASP A 77 -17.31 -11.63 15.26
N GLU A 78 -17.85 -11.68 16.47
CA GLU A 78 -18.21 -10.47 17.25
C GLU A 78 -17.04 -9.50 17.45
N GLU A 79 -15.80 -9.98 17.40
CA GLU A 79 -14.61 -9.17 17.67
C GLU A 79 -13.77 -8.83 16.43
N LYS A 80 -13.69 -9.73 15.44
CA LYS A 80 -12.72 -9.61 14.34
C LYS A 80 -13.26 -10.09 13.00
N VAL A 81 -12.83 -9.42 11.93
CA VAL A 81 -13.00 -9.93 10.57
C VAL A 81 -11.80 -10.77 10.17
N ARG A 82 -12.06 -11.99 9.72
CA ARG A 82 -11.06 -12.94 9.20
C ARG A 82 -11.14 -12.97 7.68
N LYS A 83 -9.99 -12.98 7.05
CA LYS A 83 -9.85 -13.10 5.59
C LYS A 83 -9.26 -14.46 5.24
N LYS A 84 -9.85 -15.13 4.27
CA LYS A 84 -9.29 -16.35 3.67
C LYS A 84 -9.12 -16.12 2.19
N THR A 85 -7.99 -16.54 1.67
CA THR A 85 -7.65 -16.39 0.24
C THR A 85 -7.27 -17.72 -0.36
N LYS A 86 -7.75 -17.96 -1.60
CA LYS A 86 -7.35 -19.12 -2.39
C LYS A 86 -6.99 -18.67 -3.80
N MET A 87 -6.16 -19.44 -4.45
CA MET A 87 -5.86 -19.33 -5.88
C MET A 87 -5.92 -20.73 -6.49
N ASN A 88 -6.71 -20.91 -7.52
CA ASN A 88 -6.93 -22.21 -8.17
C ASN A 88 -7.29 -23.31 -7.15
N GLY A 89 -8.18 -23.00 -6.19
CA GLY A 89 -8.62 -23.90 -5.12
C GLY A 89 -7.63 -24.08 -3.96
N ASN A 90 -6.36 -23.66 -4.11
CA ASN A 90 -5.33 -23.81 -3.08
C ASN A 90 -5.32 -22.60 -2.14
N GLN A 91 -5.36 -22.85 -0.83
CA GLN A 91 -5.31 -21.78 0.16
C GLN A 91 -3.94 -21.09 0.17
N ILE A 92 -3.94 -19.76 0.18
CA ILE A 92 -2.76 -18.94 0.34
C ILE A 92 -2.74 -18.39 1.76
N ALA A 93 -1.74 -18.81 2.55
CA ALA A 93 -1.67 -18.45 3.97
C ALA A 93 -1.25 -17.00 4.24
N LYS A 94 -0.45 -16.41 3.33
CA LYS A 94 0.09 -15.07 3.50
C LYS A 94 -0.52 -14.09 2.49
N ALA A 95 -1.20 -13.08 3.00
CA ALA A 95 -1.76 -12.01 2.17
C ALA A 95 -0.74 -11.38 1.22
N SER A 96 0.54 -11.28 1.62
CA SER A 96 1.61 -10.76 0.77
C SER A 96 1.91 -11.62 -0.47
N GLU A 97 1.61 -12.92 -0.43
CA GLU A 97 1.79 -13.82 -1.56
C GLU A 97 0.59 -13.76 -2.53
N TYR A 98 -0.58 -13.47 -2.01
CA TYR A 98 -1.80 -13.29 -2.79
C TYR A 98 -1.81 -11.95 -3.52
N TYR A 99 -1.38 -10.87 -2.85
CA TYR A 99 -1.51 -9.48 -3.29
C TYR A 99 -0.90 -9.17 -4.67
N SER A 100 0.14 -9.89 -5.08
CA SER A 100 0.82 -9.69 -6.37
C SER A 100 0.32 -10.60 -7.51
N ARG A 101 -0.75 -11.37 -7.28
CA ARG A 101 -1.21 -12.38 -8.25
C ARG A 101 -2.20 -11.84 -9.26
N LEU A 102 -3.19 -11.08 -8.80
CA LEU A 102 -4.17 -10.41 -9.66
C LEU A 102 -3.84 -8.92 -9.73
N LEU A 103 -3.30 -8.47 -10.86
CA LEU A 103 -2.93 -7.07 -11.05
C LEU A 103 -4.11 -6.28 -11.59
N THR A 104 -4.54 -5.27 -10.82
CA THR A 104 -5.60 -4.35 -11.20
C THR A 104 -5.18 -2.91 -10.97
N VAL A 105 -5.69 -2.02 -11.79
CA VAL A 105 -5.56 -0.57 -11.61
C VAL A 105 -6.95 0.02 -11.44
N PHE A 106 -7.12 0.82 -10.41
CA PHE A 106 -8.35 1.55 -10.15
C PHE A 106 -8.07 3.04 -10.31
N TYR A 107 -9.05 3.72 -10.88
CA TYR A 107 -9.08 5.17 -10.94
C TYR A 107 -10.45 5.66 -10.47
N GLY A 108 -10.45 6.64 -9.58
CA GLY A 108 -11.65 7.24 -9.02
C GLY A 108 -11.46 8.71 -8.65
N PRO A 109 -12.51 9.42 -8.24
CA PRO A 109 -12.44 10.83 -7.88
C PRO A 109 -11.44 11.13 -6.75
N GLU A 110 -11.21 10.16 -5.84
CA GLU A 110 -10.27 10.29 -4.75
C GLU A 110 -8.81 10.34 -5.21
N ASP A 111 -8.49 9.83 -6.41
CA ASP A 111 -7.12 9.82 -6.95
C ASP A 111 -6.60 11.23 -7.29
N ASN A 112 -7.48 12.24 -7.38
CA ASN A 112 -7.08 13.63 -7.41
C ASN A 112 -6.20 14.04 -6.23
N ARG A 113 -6.26 13.32 -5.11
CA ARG A 113 -5.37 13.50 -3.96
C ARG A 113 -3.90 13.20 -4.26
N LEU A 114 -3.59 12.52 -5.34
CA LEU A 114 -2.20 12.36 -5.78
C LEU A 114 -1.57 13.70 -6.14
N VAL A 115 -2.36 14.64 -6.66
CA VAL A 115 -1.91 15.99 -7.02
C VAL A 115 -2.12 16.97 -5.87
N THR A 116 -3.33 16.98 -5.29
CA THR A 116 -3.73 17.98 -4.29
C THR A 116 -3.45 17.57 -2.84
N GLY A 117 -3.22 16.30 -2.60
CA GLY A 117 -3.09 15.74 -1.26
C GLY A 117 -1.70 15.84 -0.64
N THR A 118 -1.51 15.14 0.45
CA THR A 118 -0.31 15.16 1.27
C THR A 118 0.82 14.30 0.70
N HIS A 119 2.04 14.56 1.16
CA HIS A 119 3.19 13.70 0.84
C HIS A 119 3.01 12.25 1.35
N GLU A 120 2.21 12.05 2.40
CA GLU A 120 1.91 10.72 2.91
C GLU A 120 1.01 9.94 1.95
N GLU A 121 0.00 10.56 1.38
CA GLU A 121 -0.89 9.95 0.39
C GLU A 121 -0.11 9.56 -0.87
N ARG A 122 0.75 10.43 -1.36
CA ARG A 122 1.65 10.12 -2.49
C ARG A 122 2.57 8.93 -2.19
N ARG A 123 3.18 8.88 -0.99
CA ARG A 123 4.00 7.73 -0.58
C ARG A 123 3.18 6.44 -0.55
N LYS A 124 2.00 6.48 0.07
CA LYS A 124 1.10 5.30 0.14
C LYS A 124 0.75 4.79 -1.26
N TYR A 125 0.48 5.69 -2.19
CA TYR A 125 0.19 5.34 -3.58
C TYR A 125 1.38 4.66 -4.26
N ILE A 126 2.55 5.30 -4.27
CA ILE A 126 3.77 4.73 -4.89
C ILE A 126 4.13 3.40 -4.23
N ASP A 127 4.10 3.32 -2.90
CA ASP A 127 4.34 2.07 -2.19
C ASP A 127 3.34 0.97 -2.59
N SER A 128 2.07 1.33 -2.84
CA SER A 128 1.06 0.38 -3.31
C SER A 128 1.34 -0.13 -4.73
N VAL A 129 1.83 0.74 -5.61
CA VAL A 129 2.21 0.37 -6.98
C VAL A 129 3.39 -0.61 -6.97
N ILE A 130 4.45 -0.31 -6.22
CA ILE A 130 5.61 -1.19 -6.07
C ILE A 130 5.20 -2.53 -5.43
N ALA A 131 4.33 -2.48 -4.43
CA ALA A 131 3.85 -3.66 -3.71
C ALA A 131 3.04 -4.62 -4.61
N LYS A 132 2.33 -4.11 -5.62
CA LYS A 132 1.61 -4.96 -6.58
C LYS A 132 2.53 -5.86 -7.40
N THR A 133 3.78 -5.46 -7.61
CA THR A 133 4.75 -6.21 -8.41
C THR A 133 5.79 -6.94 -7.58
N SER A 134 5.83 -6.73 -6.25
CA SER A 134 6.87 -7.30 -5.37
C SER A 134 6.33 -7.67 -3.99
N SER A 135 6.09 -8.95 -3.77
CA SER A 135 5.76 -9.48 -2.44
C SER A 135 6.89 -9.27 -1.41
N GLU A 136 8.14 -9.21 -1.87
CA GLU A 136 9.29 -8.86 -1.04
C GLU A 136 9.15 -7.43 -0.50
N TYR A 137 8.73 -6.48 -1.34
CA TYR A 137 8.56 -5.10 -0.94
C TYR A 137 7.44 -4.93 0.12
N ILE A 138 6.35 -5.70 -0.01
CA ILE A 138 5.28 -5.72 1.01
C ILE A 138 5.84 -6.15 2.38
N ARG A 139 6.64 -7.23 2.40
CA ARG A 139 7.26 -7.72 3.64
C ARG A 139 8.19 -6.67 4.23
N LEU A 140 9.03 -6.06 3.37
CA LEU A 140 9.97 -5.03 3.76
C LEU A 140 9.27 -3.80 4.39
N LEU A 141 8.18 -3.33 3.78
CA LEU A 141 7.37 -2.22 4.33
C LEU A 141 6.73 -2.59 5.67
N ASN A 142 6.21 -3.80 5.80
CA ASN A 142 5.58 -4.24 7.04
C ASN A 142 6.60 -4.38 8.18
N ASP A 143 7.79 -4.91 7.89
CA ASP A 143 8.89 -5.01 8.86
C ASP A 143 9.34 -3.61 9.29
N PHE A 144 9.54 -2.71 8.31
CA PHE A 144 9.93 -1.34 8.60
C PHE A 144 8.90 -0.61 9.48
N ARG A 145 7.61 -0.79 9.22
CA ARG A 145 6.55 -0.18 10.06
C ARG A 145 6.62 -0.67 11.50
N LYS A 146 6.83 -1.96 11.73
CA LYS A 146 6.98 -2.53 13.06
C LYS A 146 8.20 -1.94 13.77
N ILE A 147 9.35 -1.92 13.08
CA ILE A 147 10.59 -1.34 13.60
C ILE A 147 10.40 0.13 13.96
N LEU A 148 9.81 0.91 13.06
CA LEU A 148 9.54 2.33 13.29
C LEU A 148 8.63 2.55 14.51
N THR A 149 7.58 1.76 14.65
CA THR A 149 6.65 1.84 15.79
C THR A 149 7.37 1.52 17.11
N SER A 150 8.14 0.42 17.16
CA SER A 150 8.89 0.03 18.34
C SER A 150 9.99 1.05 18.70
N ARG A 151 10.73 1.53 17.69
CA ARG A 151 11.73 2.59 17.89
C ARG A 151 11.10 3.86 18.43
N ASN A 152 9.96 4.30 17.89
CA ASN A 152 9.28 5.49 18.37
C ASN A 152 8.71 5.33 19.79
N ALA A 153 8.24 4.14 20.15
CA ALA A 153 7.84 3.84 21.52
C ALA A 153 9.01 3.96 22.48
N LEU A 154 10.16 3.37 22.12
CA LEU A 154 11.38 3.44 22.92
C LEU A 154 11.91 4.89 23.05
N LEU A 155 11.88 5.69 21.98
CA LEU A 155 12.26 7.12 22.02
C LEU A 155 11.43 7.91 23.04
N LYS A 156 10.14 7.61 23.18
CA LYS A 156 9.26 8.24 24.17
C LYS A 156 9.64 7.82 25.60
N GLU A 157 9.89 6.52 25.80
CA GLU A 157 10.32 6.01 27.12
C GLU A 157 11.66 6.58 27.58
N ILE A 158 12.63 6.74 26.63
CA ILE A 158 13.91 7.38 26.92
C ILE A 158 13.71 8.86 27.26
N ARG A 159 12.89 9.60 26.50
CA ARG A 159 12.55 10.99 26.79
C ARG A 159 11.97 11.17 28.20
N GLU A 160 11.21 10.20 28.67
CA GLU A 160 10.62 10.17 29.98
C GLU A 160 11.55 9.58 31.07
N ASN A 161 12.84 9.36 30.75
CA ASN A 161 13.86 8.79 31.63
C ASN A 161 13.53 7.38 32.15
N ARG A 162 12.70 6.61 31.44
CA ARG A 162 12.35 5.22 31.81
C ARG A 162 13.27 4.19 31.19
N LYS A 163 14.03 4.55 30.16
CA LYS A 163 14.91 3.69 29.39
C LYS A 163 16.22 4.41 29.05
N LYS A 164 17.26 3.65 28.68
CA LYS A 164 18.57 4.16 28.30
C LYS A 164 18.72 4.32 26.78
N ASP A 165 19.48 5.32 26.36
CA ASP A 165 19.77 5.59 24.94
C ASP A 165 20.41 4.40 24.23
N SER A 166 21.23 3.60 24.93
CA SER A 166 21.88 2.41 24.37
C SER A 166 20.90 1.32 23.92
N GLU A 167 19.67 1.33 24.41
CA GLU A 167 18.64 0.40 23.97
C GLU A 167 18.18 0.66 22.52
N LEU A 168 18.51 1.84 21.96
CA LEU A 168 18.24 2.18 20.57
C LEU A 168 19.16 1.48 19.57
N ASP A 169 20.33 0.99 19.97
CA ASP A 169 21.36 0.50 19.05
C ASP A 169 20.84 -0.63 18.13
N ILE A 170 20.09 -1.56 18.68
CA ILE A 170 19.48 -2.66 17.93
C ILE A 170 18.43 -2.12 16.95
N TRP A 171 17.59 -1.20 17.42
CA TRP A 171 16.52 -0.62 16.60
C TRP A 171 17.09 0.27 15.49
N ASP A 172 18.13 1.04 15.75
CA ASP A 172 18.82 1.87 14.77
C ASP A 172 19.46 1.03 13.67
N SER A 173 20.07 -0.10 14.01
CA SER A 173 20.62 -1.07 13.06
C SER A 173 19.52 -1.67 12.17
N LEU A 174 18.46 -2.20 12.78
CA LEU A 174 17.33 -2.77 12.03
C LEU A 174 16.63 -1.74 11.15
N PHE A 175 16.42 -0.53 11.68
CA PHE A 175 15.85 0.58 10.95
C PHE A 175 16.66 0.93 9.72
N SER A 176 17.98 1.06 9.87
CA SER A 176 18.91 1.46 8.81
C SER A 176 18.98 0.42 7.69
N ASP A 177 19.00 -0.86 8.03
CA ASP A 177 18.96 -1.95 7.03
C ASP A 177 17.66 -1.92 6.21
N ARG A 178 16.51 -1.79 6.86
CA ARG A 178 15.24 -1.76 6.16
C ARG A 178 15.02 -0.47 5.39
N ALA A 179 15.48 0.66 5.93
CA ALA A 179 15.41 1.97 5.27
C ALA A 179 16.21 1.98 3.95
N SER A 180 17.44 1.48 3.97
CA SER A 180 18.30 1.35 2.78
C SER A 180 17.59 0.59 1.67
N LYS A 181 17.07 -0.60 1.97
CA LYS A 181 16.38 -1.47 1.00
C LYS A 181 15.10 -0.83 0.44
N ILE A 182 14.32 -0.13 1.26
CA ILE A 182 13.12 0.59 0.79
C ILE A 182 13.52 1.70 -0.17
N MET A 183 14.51 2.50 0.19
CA MET A 183 14.96 3.63 -0.64
C MET A 183 15.54 3.15 -1.98
N GLU A 184 16.28 2.06 -2.00
CA GLU A 184 16.78 1.40 -3.20
C GLU A 184 15.63 0.97 -4.12
N LYS A 185 14.65 0.20 -3.59
CA LYS A 185 13.48 -0.25 -4.35
C LYS A 185 12.66 0.92 -4.90
N ARG A 186 12.49 2.01 -4.12
CA ARG A 186 11.78 3.21 -4.57
C ARG A 186 12.52 3.91 -5.70
N ARG A 187 13.85 4.04 -5.64
CA ARG A 187 14.65 4.64 -6.73
C ARG A 187 14.50 3.85 -8.02
N ALA A 188 14.75 2.55 -7.97
CA ALA A 188 14.62 1.68 -9.14
C ALA A 188 13.20 1.74 -9.75
N ALA A 189 12.16 1.73 -8.90
CA ALA A 189 10.78 1.84 -9.37
C ALA A 189 10.51 3.21 -10.01
N MET A 190 11.06 4.30 -9.48
CA MET A 190 10.84 5.64 -10.03
C MET A 190 11.59 5.89 -11.33
N GLU A 191 12.77 5.33 -11.52
CA GLU A 191 13.47 5.34 -12.80
C GLU A 191 12.61 4.71 -13.91
N PHE A 192 12.06 3.53 -13.64
CA PHE A 192 11.15 2.87 -14.56
C PHE A 192 9.84 3.65 -14.77
N PHE A 193 9.23 4.12 -13.68
CA PHE A 193 7.93 4.77 -13.70
C PHE A 193 7.96 6.12 -14.44
N SER A 194 9.02 6.92 -14.27
CA SER A 194 9.13 8.24 -14.93
C SER A 194 9.14 8.15 -16.46
N VAL A 195 9.79 7.13 -17.02
CA VAL A 195 9.81 6.92 -18.47
C VAL A 195 8.42 6.59 -19.00
N HIS A 196 7.72 5.67 -18.33
CA HIS A 196 6.38 5.26 -18.76
C HIS A 196 5.33 6.35 -18.49
N PHE A 197 5.50 7.12 -17.45
CA PHE A 197 4.63 8.26 -17.14
C PHE A 197 4.66 9.30 -18.25
N ARG A 198 5.85 9.70 -18.70
CA ARG A 198 6.01 10.64 -19.82
C ARG A 198 5.33 10.13 -21.09
N SER A 199 5.66 8.91 -21.52
CA SER A 199 5.07 8.31 -22.71
C SER A 199 3.54 8.18 -22.61
N SER A 200 3.00 7.86 -21.43
CA SER A 200 1.55 7.77 -21.24
C SER A 200 0.90 9.16 -21.26
N TYR A 201 1.53 10.15 -20.67
CA TYR A 201 1.03 11.52 -20.67
C TYR A 201 1.00 12.12 -22.07
N GLU A 202 2.05 11.95 -22.87
CA GLU A 202 2.11 12.40 -24.28
C GLU A 202 1.00 11.80 -25.14
N ARG A 203 0.53 10.60 -24.82
CA ARG A 203 -0.57 9.94 -25.52
C ARG A 203 -1.96 10.45 -25.15
N ILE A 204 -2.10 11.06 -23.97
CA ILE A 204 -3.39 11.48 -23.40
C ILE A 204 -3.55 13.00 -23.48
N SER A 205 -2.45 13.74 -23.28
CA SER A 205 -2.45 15.19 -23.27
C SER A 205 -2.18 15.76 -24.66
N GLU A 206 -2.97 16.73 -25.05
CA GLU A 206 -2.73 17.55 -26.26
C GLU A 206 -1.79 18.75 -25.98
N MET A 207 -1.29 18.87 -24.74
CA MET A 207 -0.45 19.97 -24.31
C MET A 207 1.03 19.65 -24.52
N ASN A 208 1.82 20.66 -24.93
CA ASN A 208 3.27 20.57 -25.06
C ASN A 208 3.99 20.70 -23.70
N GLU A 209 3.52 19.99 -22.71
CA GLU A 209 4.12 19.96 -21.37
C GLU A 209 4.96 18.69 -21.23
N ILE A 210 6.08 18.82 -20.53
CA ILE A 210 6.93 17.67 -20.19
C ILE A 210 6.66 17.29 -18.73
N PRO A 211 5.81 16.29 -18.50
CA PRO A 211 5.51 15.88 -17.14
C PRO A 211 6.71 15.17 -16.52
N ASP A 212 6.92 15.40 -15.25
CA ASP A 212 7.97 14.75 -14.51
C ASP A 212 7.48 14.26 -13.15
N ILE A 213 8.03 13.14 -12.70
CA ILE A 213 7.80 12.59 -11.37
C ILE A 213 9.15 12.43 -10.70
N ARG A 214 9.32 13.06 -9.54
CA ARG A 214 10.58 13.00 -8.78
C ARG A 214 10.41 12.37 -7.43
N TYR A 215 11.30 11.44 -7.14
CA TYR A 215 11.50 10.91 -5.80
C TYR A 215 12.51 11.76 -5.05
N LEU A 216 12.10 12.31 -3.94
CA LEU A 216 12.90 13.16 -3.05
C LEU A 216 13.08 12.43 -1.72
N PRO A 217 14.11 11.61 -1.57
CA PRO A 217 14.38 10.91 -0.32
C PRO A 217 14.67 11.91 0.80
N ASN A 218 14.17 11.62 2.00
CA ASN A 218 14.44 12.43 3.18
C ASN A 218 15.92 12.36 3.62
N MET A 219 16.60 11.28 3.24
CA MET A 219 18.04 11.09 3.44
C MET A 219 18.71 10.88 2.10
N GLN A 220 19.90 11.49 1.92
CA GLN A 220 20.71 11.32 0.71
C GLN A 220 21.51 10.01 0.73
N GLU A 221 21.81 9.54 1.91
CA GLU A 221 22.52 8.30 2.16
C GLU A 221 21.67 7.11 1.67
N CYS A 222 22.30 6.14 1.01
CA CYS A 222 21.64 4.96 0.46
C CYS A 222 22.15 3.68 1.12
N ASP A 223 23.38 3.70 1.60
CA ASP A 223 24.01 2.59 2.28
C ASP A 223 23.54 2.50 3.73
N SER A 224 23.30 1.29 4.20
CA SER A 224 22.81 1.03 5.56
C SER A 224 23.71 1.58 6.65
N ARG A 225 25.05 1.52 6.47
CA ARG A 225 26.02 2.06 7.44
C ARG A 225 25.98 3.59 7.48
N ALA A 226 25.90 4.23 6.34
CA ALA A 226 25.80 5.68 6.26
C ALA A 226 24.47 6.18 6.87
N ILE A 227 23.38 5.46 6.64
CA ILE A 227 22.08 5.71 7.29
C ILE A 227 22.20 5.56 8.81
N ALA A 228 22.81 4.48 9.30
CA ALA A 228 23.00 4.24 10.74
C ALA A 228 23.77 5.39 11.40
N GLY A 229 24.88 5.82 10.80
CA GLY A 229 25.65 6.96 11.31
C GLY A 229 24.87 8.27 11.30
N LYS A 230 23.95 8.48 10.36
CA LYS A 230 23.07 9.66 10.34
C LYS A 230 21.99 9.59 11.42
N ILE A 231 21.38 8.42 11.62
CA ILE A 231 20.39 8.17 12.67
C ILE A 231 21.03 8.38 14.05
N GLU A 232 22.23 7.85 14.26
CA GLU A 232 22.97 8.01 15.52
C GLU A 232 23.25 9.51 15.81
N ARG A 233 23.74 10.25 14.85
CA ARG A 233 23.95 11.72 14.99
C ARG A 233 22.65 12.47 15.27
N GLY A 234 21.51 11.99 14.74
CA GLY A 234 20.19 12.56 14.96
C GLY A 234 19.50 12.14 16.26
N ARG A 235 20.03 11.13 16.96
CA ARG A 235 19.37 10.45 18.10
C ARG A 235 18.86 11.41 19.18
N LYS A 236 19.66 12.39 19.58
CA LYS A 236 19.25 13.40 20.59
C LYS A 236 18.00 14.17 20.17
N LYS A 237 17.88 14.51 18.90
CA LYS A 237 16.67 15.17 18.38
C LYS A 237 15.49 14.22 18.35
N ASP A 238 15.68 12.99 17.88
CA ASP A 238 14.65 11.97 17.87
C ASP A 238 14.08 11.71 19.27
N ILE A 239 14.95 11.64 20.30
CA ILE A 239 14.56 11.48 21.70
C ILE A 239 13.75 12.71 22.15
N ALA A 240 14.22 13.93 21.90
CA ALA A 240 13.53 15.15 22.30
C ALA A 240 12.11 15.22 21.71
N PHE A 241 11.93 14.80 20.47
CA PHE A 241 10.62 14.75 19.80
C PHE A 241 9.81 13.47 20.11
N GLY A 242 10.45 12.43 20.66
CA GLY A 242 9.81 11.12 20.90
C GLY A 242 9.40 10.42 19.61
N SER A 243 10.09 10.70 18.49
CA SER A 243 9.77 10.12 17.18
C SER A 243 10.96 10.20 16.23
N SER A 244 11.05 9.27 15.29
CA SER A 244 12.03 9.26 14.22
C SER A 244 11.76 10.40 13.24
N LEU A 245 12.70 11.32 13.10
CA LEU A 245 12.58 12.51 12.23
C LEU A 245 13.12 12.26 10.83
N GLN A 246 13.92 11.23 10.64
CA GLN A 246 14.57 10.87 9.39
C GLN A 246 14.22 9.45 8.97
N GLY A 247 14.16 9.20 7.66
CA GLY A 247 13.90 7.88 7.11
C GLY A 247 12.86 7.84 6.00
N PRO A 248 12.66 6.68 5.36
CA PRO A 248 11.77 6.54 4.21
C PRO A 248 10.30 6.86 4.50
N HIS A 249 9.87 6.87 5.74
CA HIS A 249 8.54 7.34 6.15
C HIS A 249 8.37 8.86 6.03
N ARG A 250 9.43 9.62 5.73
CA ARG A 250 9.45 11.07 5.48
C ARG A 250 9.78 11.45 4.04
N ASP A 251 10.02 10.47 3.17
CA ASP A 251 10.29 10.72 1.75
C ASP A 251 9.14 11.47 1.07
N ARG A 252 9.46 12.15 -0.02
CA ARG A 252 8.49 12.93 -0.80
C ARG A 252 8.51 12.48 -2.26
N TYR A 253 7.38 12.70 -2.91
CA TYR A 253 7.22 12.56 -4.35
C TYR A 253 6.61 13.85 -4.88
N CYS A 254 7.16 14.40 -5.97
CA CYS A 254 6.65 15.58 -6.64
C CYS A 254 6.22 15.20 -8.06
N PHE A 255 5.01 15.61 -8.41
CA PHE A 255 4.49 15.56 -9.77
C PHE A 255 4.60 16.98 -10.32
N MET A 256 5.23 17.14 -11.47
CA MET A 256 5.51 18.44 -12.10
C MET A 256 5.09 18.41 -13.55
#